data_1bb95e2bbde8769c0133a3a926a7d2c2
#
_entry.id   1bb95e2bbde8769c0133a3a926a7d2c2
#
_cell.length_a   1.000
_cell.length_b   1.000
_cell.length_c   1.000
_cell.angle_alpha   90.00
_cell.angle_beta   90.00
_cell.angle_gamma   90.00
#
_symmetry.space_group_name_H-M   'P 1'
#
loop_
_entity.id
_entity.type
_entity.pdbx_description
1 polymer ?
#
loop_
_entity_poly.entity_id
_entity_poly.type
_entity_poly.pdbx_seq_one_letter_code
_entity_poly.pdbx_strand_id
1 'polypeptide(L)'
;MTEQIFTNAKIVLANDVIDGAVQIRDGIITDISDRPSNLSGAENLAGDYLMPGLVELHTDNLEKHLTPRPKTRWPATAAVIAHDNQVASAGITTVFDAVSIGDVNEGSERIVRLVETVEALGHAQDNDLLRADHKLHLRCETSYPGMIDALGKLVDIPLVRMLSVMDHTPGQRQFVSMDAYYTYYQGKYGLSEEEMRKFVATRKRDAELYSVKHRRHVVEVAHNRGLALASHDDATNAHVAEAVADQMTVA
;
A
#
# COMPACT_ATOMS: atom_id res chain seq x y z
N MET A 1 -30.12 -6.50 14.35
CA MET A 1 -30.07 -6.77 12.90
C MET A 1 -30.34 -5.45 12.19
N THR A 2 -29.37 -4.99 11.42
CA THR A 2 -29.50 -3.81 10.56
C THR A 2 -29.82 -4.29 9.16
N GLU A 3 -30.87 -3.75 8.54
CA GLU A 3 -31.23 -4.03 7.14
C GLU A 3 -31.21 -2.72 6.35
N GLN A 4 -30.59 -2.74 5.19
CA GLN A 4 -30.57 -1.65 4.21
C GLN A 4 -30.98 -2.21 2.85
N ILE A 5 -31.86 -1.50 2.15
CA ILE A 5 -32.24 -1.86 0.79
C ILE A 5 -32.10 -0.63 -0.08
N PHE A 6 -31.30 -0.74 -1.11
CA PHE A 6 -31.14 0.27 -2.15
C PHE A 6 -31.94 -0.16 -3.38
N THR A 7 -32.78 0.73 -3.92
CA THR A 7 -33.62 0.44 -5.08
C THR A 7 -33.49 1.51 -6.17
N ASN A 8 -33.93 1.19 -7.39
CA ASN A 8 -33.75 2.03 -8.56
C ASN A 8 -32.29 2.44 -8.78
N ALA A 9 -31.37 1.50 -8.61
CA ALA A 9 -29.96 1.68 -8.80
C ALA A 9 -29.48 1.05 -10.12
N LYS A 10 -28.46 1.65 -10.73
CA LYS A 10 -27.61 0.98 -11.71
C LYS A 10 -26.50 0.23 -10.98
N ILE A 11 -26.68 -1.06 -10.80
CA ILE A 11 -25.80 -1.91 -9.98
C ILE A 11 -24.65 -2.40 -10.85
N VAL A 12 -23.43 -2.01 -10.49
CA VAL A 12 -22.21 -2.41 -11.19
C VAL A 12 -21.75 -3.78 -10.67
N LEU A 13 -21.84 -4.78 -11.53
CA LEU A 13 -21.38 -6.14 -11.28
C LEU A 13 -20.01 -6.38 -11.96
N ALA A 14 -19.44 -7.56 -11.77
CA ALA A 14 -18.14 -7.91 -12.34
C ALA A 14 -18.07 -7.80 -13.88
N ASN A 15 -19.17 -8.12 -14.58
CA ASN A 15 -19.21 -8.16 -16.05
C ASN A 15 -20.39 -7.42 -16.66
N ASP A 16 -21.25 -6.77 -15.86
CA ASP A 16 -22.45 -6.15 -16.34
C ASP A 16 -22.91 -5.01 -15.41
N VAL A 17 -23.82 -4.19 -15.90
CA VAL A 17 -24.53 -3.17 -15.12
C VAL A 17 -26.04 -3.43 -15.26
N ILE A 18 -26.70 -3.70 -14.17
CA ILE A 18 -28.14 -3.97 -14.16
C ILE A 18 -28.91 -2.89 -13.44
N ASP A 19 -30.14 -2.60 -13.87
CA ASP A 19 -31.08 -1.77 -13.13
C ASP A 19 -31.80 -2.63 -12.10
N GLY A 20 -31.76 -2.25 -10.81
CA GLY A 20 -32.35 -3.14 -9.81
C GLY A 20 -32.28 -2.66 -8.37
N ALA A 21 -32.15 -3.61 -7.47
CA ALA A 21 -32.07 -3.38 -6.03
C ALA A 21 -31.01 -4.28 -5.37
N VAL A 22 -30.42 -3.78 -4.28
CA VAL A 22 -29.47 -4.52 -3.43
C VAL A 22 -30.00 -4.53 -2.01
N GLN A 23 -30.00 -5.71 -1.37
CA GLN A 23 -30.30 -5.88 0.04
C GLN A 23 -29.04 -6.20 0.83
N ILE A 24 -28.85 -5.49 1.93
CA ILE A 24 -27.73 -5.67 2.85
C ILE A 24 -28.30 -5.97 4.24
N ARG A 25 -27.83 -7.04 4.87
CA ARG A 25 -28.15 -7.37 6.26
C ARG A 25 -26.88 -7.54 7.07
N ASP A 26 -26.79 -6.82 8.18
CA ASP A 26 -25.64 -6.85 9.08
C ASP A 26 -24.29 -6.70 8.34
N GLY A 27 -24.25 -5.76 7.37
CA GLY A 27 -23.06 -5.46 6.58
C GLY A 27 -22.76 -6.42 5.41
N ILE A 28 -23.61 -7.42 5.18
CA ILE A 28 -23.46 -8.42 4.13
C ILE A 28 -24.50 -8.22 3.03
N ILE A 29 -24.08 -8.20 1.78
CA ILE A 29 -25.00 -8.23 0.64
C ILE A 29 -25.68 -9.60 0.63
N THR A 30 -26.99 -9.62 0.84
CA THR A 30 -27.78 -10.86 0.93
C THR A 30 -28.59 -11.14 -0.32
N ASP A 31 -28.89 -10.10 -1.11
CA ASP A 31 -29.61 -10.25 -2.37
C ASP A 31 -29.26 -9.12 -3.36
N ILE A 32 -29.23 -9.47 -4.65
CA ILE A 32 -29.13 -8.54 -5.78
C ILE A 32 -30.20 -8.92 -6.77
N SER A 33 -31.15 -8.01 -7.03
CA SER A 33 -32.30 -8.20 -7.94
C SER A 33 -32.13 -7.34 -9.19
N ASP A 34 -32.52 -7.88 -10.34
CA ASP A 34 -32.65 -7.16 -11.61
C ASP A 34 -33.95 -6.33 -11.71
N ARG A 35 -34.64 -6.16 -10.60
CA ARG A 35 -35.92 -5.40 -10.49
C ARG A 35 -35.85 -4.47 -9.30
N PRO A 36 -36.52 -3.29 -9.41
CA PRO A 36 -36.69 -2.41 -8.27
C PRO A 36 -37.42 -3.08 -7.12
N SER A 37 -37.05 -2.76 -5.89
CA SER A 37 -37.72 -3.19 -4.68
C SER A 37 -38.86 -2.21 -4.33
N ASN A 38 -40.01 -2.75 -3.96
CA ASN A 38 -41.15 -1.99 -3.42
C ASN A 38 -41.28 -2.14 -1.89
N LEU A 39 -40.26 -2.69 -1.22
CA LEU A 39 -40.27 -2.86 0.23
C LEU A 39 -40.28 -1.50 0.94
N SER A 40 -41.09 -1.44 2.02
CA SER A 40 -41.10 -0.26 2.87
C SER A 40 -39.74 -0.04 3.50
N GLY A 41 -39.21 1.17 3.37
CA GLY A 41 -37.87 1.53 3.87
C GLY A 41 -36.73 1.35 2.86
N ALA A 42 -37.02 0.92 1.61
CA ALA A 42 -36.02 0.91 0.56
C ALA A 42 -35.67 2.35 0.16
N GLU A 43 -34.37 2.64 0.13
CA GLU A 43 -33.81 3.91 -0.31
C GLU A 43 -33.74 3.95 -1.84
N ASN A 44 -34.40 4.96 -2.43
CA ASN A 44 -34.46 5.12 -3.87
C ASN A 44 -33.28 5.92 -4.36
N LEU A 45 -32.38 5.29 -5.12
CA LEU A 45 -31.18 5.92 -5.71
C LEU A 45 -31.46 6.66 -7.03
N ALA A 46 -32.71 6.72 -7.47
CA ALA A 46 -33.16 7.53 -8.62
C ALA A 46 -32.36 7.28 -9.93
N GLY A 47 -31.82 6.09 -10.13
CA GLY A 47 -31.03 5.71 -11.28
C GLY A 47 -29.52 5.99 -11.15
N ASP A 48 -29.06 6.36 -9.95
CA ASP A 48 -27.63 6.51 -9.67
C ASP A 48 -26.92 5.15 -9.67
N TYR A 49 -25.60 5.20 -9.86
CA TYR A 49 -24.76 4.00 -9.85
C TYR A 49 -24.50 3.53 -8.41
N LEU A 50 -24.73 2.25 -8.16
CA LEU A 50 -24.30 1.55 -6.96
C LEU A 50 -23.17 0.59 -7.35
N MET A 51 -21.99 0.80 -6.82
CA MET A 51 -20.80 0.02 -7.16
C MET A 51 -20.03 -0.38 -5.90
N PRO A 52 -19.22 -1.46 -5.97
CA PRO A 52 -18.29 -1.76 -4.90
C PRO A 52 -17.35 -0.56 -4.63
N GLY A 53 -16.99 -0.38 -3.36
CA GLY A 53 -15.97 0.61 -3.02
C GLY A 53 -14.63 0.31 -3.69
N LEU A 54 -13.84 1.34 -3.93
CA LEU A 54 -12.52 1.20 -4.54
C LEU A 54 -11.55 0.50 -3.58
N VAL A 55 -10.63 -0.27 -4.16
CA VAL A 55 -9.51 -0.89 -3.44
C VAL A 55 -8.22 -0.21 -3.88
N GLU A 56 -7.54 0.46 -2.96
CA GLU A 56 -6.22 1.07 -3.19
C GLU A 56 -5.13 0.11 -2.72
N LEU A 57 -4.30 -0.37 -3.64
CA LEU A 57 -3.26 -1.35 -3.33
C LEU A 57 -1.94 -0.75 -2.88
N HIS A 58 -1.74 0.55 -3.10
CA HIS A 58 -0.47 1.20 -2.82
C HIS A 58 -0.63 2.71 -2.63
N THR A 59 -0.61 3.18 -1.41
CA THR A 59 -0.56 4.61 -1.12
C THR A 59 0.50 4.96 -0.10
N ASP A 60 1.32 5.98 -0.41
CA ASP A 60 2.29 6.58 0.51
C ASP A 60 1.70 7.78 1.28
N ASN A 61 0.38 8.02 1.18
CA ASN A 61 -0.24 9.23 1.72
C ASN A 61 -0.20 9.31 3.24
N LEU A 62 -0.22 8.18 3.94
CA LEU A 62 -0.11 8.18 5.41
C LEU A 62 1.18 8.87 5.88
N GLU A 63 2.30 8.65 5.18
CA GLU A 63 3.58 9.30 5.48
C GLU A 63 3.49 10.85 5.36
N LYS A 64 2.70 11.36 4.40
CA LYS A 64 2.45 12.80 4.23
C LYS A 64 1.61 13.40 5.36
N HIS A 65 0.67 12.65 5.90
CA HIS A 65 -0.11 13.08 7.06
C HIS A 65 0.72 13.07 8.34
N LEU A 66 1.64 12.12 8.50
CA LEU A 66 2.57 12.06 9.62
C LEU A 66 3.60 13.18 9.58
N THR A 67 4.09 13.52 8.38
CA THR A 67 5.12 14.54 8.18
C THR A 67 4.66 15.55 7.11
N PRO A 68 3.66 16.40 7.43
CA PRO A 68 3.02 17.29 6.45
C PRO A 68 3.95 18.38 5.89
N ARG A 69 5.06 18.64 6.57
CA ARG A 69 6.13 19.54 6.12
C ARG A 69 7.46 19.18 6.78
N PRO A 70 8.61 19.60 6.21
CA PRO A 70 9.93 19.30 6.77
C PRO A 70 10.03 19.66 8.26
N LYS A 71 10.63 18.76 9.05
CA LYS A 71 10.85 18.91 10.50
C LYS A 71 9.57 19.06 11.36
N THR A 72 8.40 18.78 10.80
CA THR A 72 7.14 18.83 11.55
C THR A 72 6.53 17.43 11.56
N ARG A 73 6.25 16.93 12.74
CA ARG A 73 5.59 15.65 12.93
C ARG A 73 4.25 15.86 13.63
N TRP A 74 3.24 15.19 13.12
CA TRP A 74 1.92 15.15 13.75
C TRP A 74 1.78 13.90 14.61
N PRO A 75 0.91 13.92 15.65
CA PRO A 75 0.57 12.73 16.41
C PRO A 75 0.05 11.64 15.49
N ALA A 76 0.57 10.42 15.63
CA ALA A 76 0.34 9.34 14.67
C ALA A 76 -1.15 9.00 14.53
N THR A 77 -1.91 8.88 15.62
CA THR A 77 -3.36 8.62 15.58
C THR A 77 -4.13 9.71 14.81
N ALA A 78 -3.79 10.99 15.04
CA ALA A 78 -4.45 12.09 14.32
C ALA A 78 -4.13 12.05 12.80
N ALA A 79 -2.90 11.69 12.43
CA ALA A 79 -2.49 11.52 11.05
C ALA A 79 -3.22 10.35 10.38
N VAL A 80 -3.38 9.24 11.08
CA VAL A 80 -4.13 8.05 10.60
C VAL A 80 -5.59 8.42 10.34
N ILE A 81 -6.27 9.09 11.28
CA ILE A 81 -7.66 9.51 11.10
C ILE A 81 -7.82 10.51 9.94
N ALA A 82 -6.88 11.45 9.79
CA ALA A 82 -6.91 12.40 8.68
C ALA A 82 -6.70 11.71 7.33
N HIS A 83 -5.82 10.72 7.27
CA HIS A 83 -5.60 9.88 6.11
C HIS A 83 -6.84 9.06 5.75
N ASP A 84 -7.43 8.36 6.74
CA ASP A 84 -8.68 7.59 6.55
C ASP A 84 -9.82 8.46 5.99
N ASN A 85 -9.99 9.67 6.52
CA ASN A 85 -11.00 10.60 6.01
C ASN A 85 -10.78 10.95 4.52
N GLN A 86 -9.52 11.14 4.10
CA GLN A 86 -9.19 11.42 2.71
C GLN A 86 -9.46 10.20 1.83
N VAL A 87 -9.08 9.02 2.26
CA VAL A 87 -9.30 7.73 1.60
C VAL A 87 -10.80 7.49 1.41
N ALA A 88 -11.57 7.57 2.49
CA ALA A 88 -13.01 7.36 2.47
C ALA A 88 -13.75 8.38 1.58
N SER A 89 -13.33 9.66 1.59
CA SER A 89 -13.92 10.70 0.74
C SER A 89 -13.68 10.48 -0.75
N ALA A 90 -12.67 9.69 -1.11
CA ALA A 90 -12.39 9.29 -2.50
C ALA A 90 -13.17 8.02 -2.93
N GLY A 91 -14.03 7.47 -2.06
CA GLY A 91 -14.78 6.23 -2.34
C GLY A 91 -13.95 4.96 -2.18
N ILE A 92 -12.77 5.05 -1.56
CA ILE A 92 -11.93 3.89 -1.25
C ILE A 92 -12.43 3.28 0.05
N THR A 93 -12.80 2.00 0.01
CA THR A 93 -13.30 1.25 1.17
C THR A 93 -12.29 0.25 1.71
N THR A 94 -11.27 -0.08 0.93
CA THR A 94 -10.12 -0.90 1.35
C THR A 94 -8.83 -0.25 0.86
N VAL A 95 -7.88 -0.06 1.75
CA VAL A 95 -6.61 0.59 1.42
C VAL A 95 -5.43 -0.20 1.96
N PHE A 96 -4.40 -0.36 1.13
CA PHE A 96 -3.11 -0.91 1.52
C PHE A 96 -2.14 0.25 1.73
N ASP A 97 -1.93 0.59 3.00
CA ASP A 97 -0.96 1.60 3.39
C ASP A 97 0.45 1.09 3.14
N ALA A 98 1.11 1.70 2.17
CA ALA A 98 2.44 1.32 1.75
C ALA A 98 3.49 1.89 2.70
N VAL A 99 4.19 1.01 3.40
CA VAL A 99 5.25 1.39 4.34
C VAL A 99 6.58 0.79 3.91
N SER A 100 7.59 1.64 3.80
CA SER A 100 8.90 1.23 3.28
C SER A 100 9.77 0.60 4.36
N ILE A 101 10.18 -0.65 4.13
CA ILE A 101 11.24 -1.33 4.87
C ILE A 101 12.56 -1.11 4.13
N GLY A 102 13.24 -0.07 4.48
CA GLY A 102 14.51 0.29 3.91
C GLY A 102 14.78 1.74 4.17
N ASP A 103 16.02 2.02 4.54
CA ASP A 103 16.47 3.35 4.77
C ASP A 103 17.59 3.67 3.80
N VAL A 104 17.43 4.78 3.12
CA VAL A 104 18.42 5.24 2.16
C VAL A 104 19.55 5.99 2.88
N ASN A 105 19.32 6.45 4.13
CA ASN A 105 20.30 7.17 4.95
C ASN A 105 20.59 6.43 6.26
N GLU A 106 21.88 6.18 6.53
CA GLU A 106 22.32 5.71 7.84
C GLU A 106 21.85 6.70 8.93
N GLY A 107 21.23 6.18 9.99
CA GLY A 107 20.77 6.97 11.13
C GLY A 107 19.41 7.66 10.95
N SER A 108 18.66 7.37 9.89
CA SER A 108 17.29 7.87 9.81
C SER A 108 16.39 7.16 10.83
N GLU A 109 15.49 7.92 11.43
CA GLU A 109 14.49 7.40 12.36
C GLU A 109 13.35 6.65 11.65
N ARG A 110 13.51 6.32 10.37
CA ARG A 110 12.41 5.79 9.54
C ARG A 110 11.88 4.47 10.07
N ILE A 111 12.75 3.57 10.51
CA ILE A 111 12.33 2.28 11.10
C ILE A 111 11.59 2.48 12.43
N VAL A 112 12.04 3.40 13.28
CA VAL A 112 11.32 3.72 14.53
C VAL A 112 9.94 4.29 14.23
N ARG A 113 9.86 5.19 13.25
CA ARG A 113 8.61 5.80 12.79
C ARG A 113 7.65 4.79 12.18
N LEU A 114 8.20 3.77 11.52
CA LEU A 114 7.41 2.69 10.96
C LEU A 114 6.63 1.93 12.04
N VAL A 115 7.30 1.56 13.13
CA VAL A 115 6.66 0.87 14.26
C VAL A 115 5.54 1.72 14.86
N GLU A 116 5.81 3.00 15.16
CA GLU A 116 4.79 3.91 15.69
C GLU A 116 3.59 4.10 14.74
N THR A 117 3.84 4.12 13.43
CA THR A 117 2.77 4.23 12.42
C THR A 117 1.87 2.99 12.42
N VAL A 118 2.49 1.82 12.46
CA VAL A 118 1.78 0.53 12.50
C VAL A 118 0.98 0.38 13.78
N GLU A 119 1.56 0.75 14.92
CA GLU A 119 0.87 0.75 16.22
C GLU A 119 -0.32 1.71 16.23
N ALA A 120 -0.16 2.92 15.68
CA ALA A 120 -1.24 3.90 15.59
C ALA A 120 -2.39 3.44 14.68
N LEU A 121 -2.06 2.78 13.57
CA LEU A 121 -3.05 2.20 12.66
C LEU A 121 -3.83 1.07 13.34
N GLY A 122 -3.12 0.14 14.00
CA GLY A 122 -3.75 -0.94 14.76
C GLY A 122 -4.65 -0.40 15.88
N HIS A 123 -4.16 0.58 16.65
CA HIS A 123 -4.95 1.23 17.69
C HIS A 123 -6.22 1.90 17.14
N ALA A 124 -6.13 2.58 16.01
CA ALA A 124 -7.28 3.23 15.38
C ALA A 124 -8.32 2.20 14.90
N GLN A 125 -7.86 1.08 14.34
CA GLN A 125 -8.75 -0.02 13.90
C GLN A 125 -9.42 -0.70 15.09
N ASP A 126 -8.68 -1.04 16.15
CA ASP A 126 -9.21 -1.72 17.34
C ASP A 126 -10.24 -0.88 18.11
N ASN A 127 -10.25 0.43 17.89
CA ASN A 127 -11.19 1.37 18.53
C ASN A 127 -12.26 1.93 17.57
N ASP A 128 -12.47 1.31 16.41
CA ASP A 128 -13.49 1.72 15.41
C ASP A 128 -13.39 3.20 14.99
N LEU A 129 -12.18 3.72 14.89
CA LEU A 129 -11.93 5.12 14.51
C LEU A 129 -11.85 5.32 12.98
N LEU A 130 -11.79 4.23 12.21
CA LEU A 130 -11.59 4.22 10.77
C LEU A 130 -12.87 3.93 10.03
N ARG A 131 -13.00 4.45 8.82
CA ARG A 131 -14.13 4.24 7.88
C ARG A 131 -13.80 3.24 6.80
N ALA A 132 -12.54 3.23 6.33
CA ALA A 132 -12.03 2.26 5.38
C ALA A 132 -11.37 1.08 6.10
N ASP A 133 -11.30 -0.07 5.43
CA ASP A 133 -10.57 -1.23 5.91
C ASP A 133 -9.08 -1.07 5.54
N HIS A 134 -8.26 -0.73 6.53
CA HIS A 134 -6.83 -0.52 6.35
C HIS A 134 -6.05 -1.82 6.46
N LYS A 135 -5.16 -2.04 5.51
CA LYS A 135 -4.18 -3.13 5.46
C LYS A 135 -2.78 -2.53 5.34
N LEU A 136 -1.77 -3.29 5.68
CA LEU A 136 -0.38 -2.91 5.47
C LEU A 136 0.20 -3.60 4.24
N HIS A 137 0.84 -2.79 3.40
CA HIS A 137 1.69 -3.20 2.31
C HIS A 137 3.15 -2.90 2.68
N LEU A 138 3.92 -3.91 3.03
CA LEU A 138 5.34 -3.73 3.37
C LEU A 138 6.17 -3.72 2.09
N ARG A 139 6.81 -2.59 1.81
CA ARG A 139 7.68 -2.37 0.66
C ARG A 139 9.12 -2.70 1.04
N CYS A 140 9.63 -3.84 0.57
CA CYS A 140 10.92 -4.38 0.97
C CYS A 140 12.04 -3.89 0.01
N GLU A 141 12.88 -2.98 0.48
CA GLU A 141 14.07 -2.53 -0.26
C GLU A 141 15.16 -3.59 -0.19
N THR A 142 15.36 -4.32 -1.27
CA THR A 142 16.27 -5.49 -1.28
C THR A 142 17.74 -5.14 -1.11
N SER A 143 18.15 -3.96 -1.50
CA SER A 143 19.51 -3.47 -1.31
C SER A 143 19.83 -3.02 0.12
N TYR A 144 18.80 -2.91 0.99
CA TYR A 144 19.01 -2.46 2.37
C TYR A 144 19.54 -3.58 3.28
N PRO A 145 20.72 -3.42 3.90
CA PRO A 145 21.35 -4.49 4.71
C PRO A 145 20.47 -5.02 5.84
N GLY A 146 19.69 -4.14 6.50
CA GLY A 146 18.82 -4.47 7.64
C GLY A 146 17.40 -4.91 7.26
N MET A 147 17.11 -5.17 5.98
CA MET A 147 15.76 -5.45 5.49
C MET A 147 15.16 -6.70 6.13
N ILE A 148 15.90 -7.80 6.21
CA ILE A 148 15.40 -9.06 6.79
C ILE A 148 15.02 -8.90 8.25
N ASP A 149 15.85 -8.24 9.04
CA ASP A 149 15.59 -8.02 10.47
C ASP A 149 14.36 -7.13 10.69
N ALA A 150 14.20 -6.09 9.87
CA ALA A 150 13.05 -5.21 9.93
C ALA A 150 11.77 -5.91 9.48
N LEU A 151 11.81 -6.68 8.39
CA LEU A 151 10.68 -7.48 7.92
C LEU A 151 10.24 -8.49 8.99
N GLY A 152 11.19 -9.20 9.62
CA GLY A 152 10.90 -10.19 10.66
C GLY A 152 10.18 -9.62 11.88
N LYS A 153 10.33 -8.32 12.17
CA LYS A 153 9.60 -7.65 13.27
C LYS A 153 8.17 -7.27 12.92
N LEU A 154 7.84 -7.15 11.64
CA LEU A 154 6.59 -6.56 11.18
C LEU A 154 5.68 -7.55 10.47
N VAL A 155 6.23 -8.58 9.84
CA VAL A 155 5.47 -9.44 8.93
C VAL A 155 4.38 -10.27 9.59
N ASP A 156 4.49 -10.51 10.90
CA ASP A 156 3.49 -11.26 11.68
C ASP A 156 2.36 -10.38 12.24
N ILE A 157 2.39 -9.07 11.98
CA ILE A 157 1.32 -8.15 12.37
C ILE A 157 0.06 -8.47 11.53
N PRO A 158 -1.12 -8.65 12.14
CA PRO A 158 -2.33 -9.08 11.45
C PRO A 158 -2.78 -8.17 10.30
N LEU A 159 -2.41 -6.88 10.35
CA LEU A 159 -2.71 -5.91 9.29
C LEU A 159 -1.90 -6.14 8.01
N VAL A 160 -0.76 -6.84 8.08
CA VAL A 160 0.08 -7.10 6.90
C VAL A 160 -0.60 -8.10 5.99
N ARG A 161 -0.87 -7.67 4.76
CA ARG A 161 -1.55 -8.48 3.74
C ARG A 161 -0.81 -8.52 2.41
N MET A 162 0.19 -7.64 2.23
CA MET A 162 0.95 -7.56 0.99
C MET A 162 2.43 -7.27 1.29
N LEU A 163 3.30 -7.89 0.54
CA LEU A 163 4.72 -7.53 0.43
C LEU A 163 5.01 -7.10 -0.99
N SER A 164 5.90 -6.14 -1.18
CA SER A 164 6.49 -5.88 -2.49
C SER A 164 8.01 -5.89 -2.43
N VAL A 165 8.60 -6.30 -3.54
CA VAL A 165 10.06 -6.32 -3.72
C VAL A 165 10.45 -5.10 -4.51
N MET A 166 11.20 -4.18 -3.92
CA MET A 166 11.73 -3.02 -4.62
C MET A 166 13.25 -2.97 -4.55
N ASP A 167 13.85 -2.39 -5.58
CA ASP A 167 15.28 -2.17 -5.66
C ASP A 167 15.56 -0.82 -6.32
N HIS A 168 15.87 0.17 -5.51
CA HIS A 168 16.20 1.53 -5.95
C HIS A 168 17.70 1.72 -6.18
N THR A 169 18.42 0.66 -6.52
CA THR A 169 19.84 0.75 -6.86
C THR A 169 20.04 1.58 -8.13
N PRO A 170 21.05 2.47 -8.15
CA PRO A 170 21.34 3.28 -9.33
C PRO A 170 21.62 2.44 -10.59
N GLY A 171 20.95 2.75 -11.68
CA GLY A 171 21.13 2.11 -12.98
C GLY A 171 20.14 1.00 -13.30
N GLN A 172 19.09 0.81 -12.48
CA GLN A 172 18.05 -0.17 -12.76
C GLN A 172 16.64 0.28 -12.29
N ARG A 173 15.62 -0.44 -12.74
CA ARG A 173 14.20 -0.26 -12.38
C ARG A 173 13.78 1.22 -12.49
N GLN A 174 13.30 1.84 -11.44
CA GLN A 174 12.90 3.26 -11.43
C GLN A 174 14.02 4.20 -11.92
N PHE A 175 15.27 3.87 -11.65
CA PHE A 175 16.42 4.74 -11.92
C PHE A 175 17.38 4.16 -12.98
N VAL A 176 16.83 3.79 -14.14
CA VAL A 176 17.65 3.34 -15.29
C VAL A 176 18.65 4.44 -15.70
N SER A 177 18.23 5.72 -15.65
CA SER A 177 19.11 6.87 -15.94
C SER A 177 19.87 7.32 -14.69
N MET A 178 21.20 7.34 -14.78
CA MET A 178 22.04 7.87 -13.72
C MET A 178 21.79 9.36 -13.49
N ASP A 179 21.54 10.15 -14.54
CA ASP A 179 21.29 11.59 -14.42
C ASP A 179 19.97 11.85 -13.66
N ALA A 180 18.93 11.07 -13.93
CA ALA A 180 17.68 11.13 -13.18
C ALA A 180 17.90 10.76 -11.70
N TYR A 181 18.71 9.74 -11.43
CA TYR A 181 19.08 9.34 -10.08
C TYR A 181 19.80 10.47 -9.32
N TYR A 182 20.82 11.06 -9.95
CA TYR A 182 21.56 12.19 -9.36
C TYR A 182 20.63 13.37 -9.08
N THR A 183 19.84 13.79 -10.06
CA THR A 183 18.90 14.91 -9.91
C THR A 183 17.92 14.67 -8.74
N TYR A 184 17.36 13.49 -8.64
CA TYR A 184 16.41 13.15 -7.59
C TYR A 184 17.04 13.16 -6.20
N TYR A 185 18.16 12.45 -6.01
CA TYR A 185 18.75 12.29 -4.67
C TYR A 185 19.54 13.51 -4.21
N GLN A 186 20.16 14.25 -5.12
CA GLN A 186 20.76 15.54 -4.79
C GLN A 186 19.69 16.54 -4.34
N GLY A 187 18.58 16.62 -5.06
CA GLY A 187 17.44 17.48 -4.68
C GLY A 187 16.81 17.07 -3.35
N LYS A 188 16.67 15.77 -3.11
CA LYS A 188 16.02 15.23 -1.91
C LYS A 188 16.86 15.41 -0.64
N TYR A 189 18.19 15.22 -0.74
CA TYR A 189 19.09 15.19 0.42
C TYR A 189 20.08 16.34 0.50
N GLY A 190 20.14 17.18 -0.53
CA GLY A 190 21.10 18.30 -0.58
C GLY A 190 22.56 17.85 -0.67
N LEU A 191 22.83 16.68 -1.28
CA LEU A 191 24.17 16.11 -1.34
C LEU A 191 25.06 16.87 -2.33
N SER A 192 26.34 17.09 -1.94
CA SER A 192 27.39 17.52 -2.87
C SER A 192 27.70 16.42 -3.88
N GLU A 193 28.41 16.75 -4.95
CA GLU A 193 28.83 15.76 -5.95
C GLU A 193 29.70 14.63 -5.37
N GLU A 194 30.58 14.94 -4.41
CA GLU A 194 31.42 13.95 -3.77
C GLU A 194 30.62 13.01 -2.87
N GLU A 195 29.71 13.55 -2.07
CA GLU A 195 28.79 12.77 -1.25
C GLU A 195 27.89 11.90 -2.12
N MET A 196 27.41 12.43 -3.23
CA MET A 196 26.60 11.68 -4.17
C MET A 196 27.37 10.51 -4.81
N ARG A 197 28.64 10.69 -5.17
CA ARG A 197 29.49 9.59 -5.66
C ARG A 197 29.67 8.48 -4.62
N LYS A 198 29.91 8.85 -3.38
CA LYS A 198 30.02 7.89 -2.26
C LYS A 198 28.70 7.17 -2.03
N PHE A 199 27.58 7.91 -2.05
CA PHE A 199 26.24 7.37 -1.90
C PHE A 199 25.95 6.31 -2.99
N VAL A 200 26.16 6.63 -4.27
CA VAL A 200 25.99 5.68 -5.39
C VAL A 200 26.87 4.44 -5.23
N ALA A 201 28.15 4.62 -4.88
CA ALA A 201 29.07 3.49 -4.69
C ALA A 201 28.60 2.56 -3.57
N THR A 202 28.16 3.11 -2.45
CA THR A 202 27.60 2.35 -1.33
C THR A 202 26.36 1.56 -1.77
N ARG A 203 25.40 2.22 -2.46
CA ARG A 203 24.17 1.57 -2.94
C ARG A 203 24.44 0.40 -3.88
N LYS A 204 25.36 0.57 -4.84
CA LYS A 204 25.74 -0.52 -5.75
C LYS A 204 26.38 -1.70 -5.02
N ARG A 205 27.31 -1.41 -4.11
CA ARG A 205 27.94 -2.46 -3.28
C ARG A 205 26.90 -3.21 -2.43
N ASP A 206 25.99 -2.51 -1.79
CA ASP A 206 24.98 -3.12 -0.95
C ASP A 206 23.99 -3.96 -1.79
N ALA A 207 23.62 -3.50 -2.98
CA ALA A 207 22.81 -4.29 -3.92
C ALA A 207 23.52 -5.59 -4.32
N GLU A 208 24.81 -5.53 -4.68
CA GLU A 208 25.61 -6.72 -5.02
C GLU A 208 25.65 -7.75 -3.88
N LEU A 209 25.73 -7.26 -2.63
CA LEU A 209 25.82 -8.13 -1.45
C LEU A 209 24.46 -8.70 -1.01
N TYR A 210 23.37 -7.96 -1.21
CA TYR A 210 22.11 -8.22 -0.53
C TYR A 210 20.93 -8.49 -1.45
N SER A 211 20.80 -7.80 -2.61
CA SER A 211 19.54 -7.78 -3.35
C SER A 211 19.00 -9.16 -3.72
N VAL A 212 19.83 -10.04 -4.25
CA VAL A 212 19.39 -11.38 -4.68
C VAL A 212 18.91 -12.24 -3.51
N LYS A 213 19.64 -12.26 -2.41
CA LYS A 213 19.27 -13.07 -1.23
C LYS A 213 18.06 -12.49 -0.51
N HIS A 214 17.95 -11.16 -0.43
CA HIS A 214 16.83 -10.49 0.19
C HIS A 214 15.55 -10.68 -0.62
N ARG A 215 15.61 -10.54 -1.96
CA ARG A 215 14.49 -10.84 -2.83
C ARG A 215 13.95 -12.25 -2.58
N ARG A 216 14.83 -13.26 -2.62
CA ARG A 216 14.45 -14.65 -2.35
C ARG A 216 13.77 -14.81 -1.00
N HIS A 217 14.33 -14.19 0.04
CA HIS A 217 13.75 -14.24 1.39
C HIS A 217 12.34 -13.63 1.45
N VAL A 218 12.11 -12.46 0.83
CA VAL A 218 10.78 -11.83 0.77
C VAL A 218 9.77 -12.72 0.05
N VAL A 219 10.17 -13.32 -1.09
CA VAL A 219 9.33 -14.25 -1.85
C VAL A 219 8.95 -15.47 -1.00
N GLU A 220 9.92 -16.10 -0.36
CA GLU A 220 9.69 -17.25 0.54
C GLU A 220 8.76 -16.89 1.71
N VAL A 221 8.98 -15.73 2.34
CA VAL A 221 8.15 -15.25 3.46
C VAL A 221 6.72 -15.00 2.99
N ALA A 222 6.51 -14.36 1.85
CA ALA A 222 5.18 -14.09 1.31
C ALA A 222 4.43 -15.40 1.02
N HIS A 223 5.06 -16.35 0.33
CA HIS A 223 4.45 -17.64 0.00
C HIS A 223 4.11 -18.46 1.25
N ASN A 224 5.04 -18.56 2.19
CA ASN A 224 4.84 -19.33 3.43
C ASN A 224 3.71 -18.78 4.31
N ARG A 225 3.41 -17.47 4.21
CA ARG A 225 2.34 -16.81 4.97
C ARG A 225 1.06 -16.57 4.17
N GLY A 226 1.04 -16.93 2.90
CA GLY A 226 -0.11 -16.67 2.01
C GLY A 226 -0.39 -15.17 1.82
N LEU A 227 0.66 -14.33 1.84
CA LEU A 227 0.55 -12.91 1.60
C LEU A 227 0.57 -12.61 0.10
N ALA A 228 -0.16 -11.58 -0.33
CA ALA A 228 -0.03 -11.08 -1.68
C ALA A 228 1.40 -10.58 -1.92
N LEU A 229 1.95 -10.88 -3.10
CA LEU A 229 3.30 -10.47 -3.48
C LEU A 229 3.24 -9.62 -4.74
N ALA A 230 3.89 -8.46 -4.69
CA ALA A 230 3.94 -7.50 -5.77
C ALA A 230 5.38 -7.25 -6.25
N SER A 231 5.53 -7.00 -7.54
CA SER A 231 6.73 -6.37 -8.10
C SER A 231 6.66 -4.84 -7.91
N HIS A 232 7.77 -4.18 -8.19
CA HIS A 232 7.86 -2.72 -8.08
C HIS A 232 8.79 -2.16 -9.14
N ASP A 233 8.32 -1.14 -9.87
CA ASP A 233 9.09 -0.43 -10.90
C ASP A 233 9.65 -1.35 -12.00
N ASP A 234 8.87 -2.27 -12.52
CA ASP A 234 9.27 -3.17 -13.59
C ASP A 234 9.41 -2.40 -14.92
N ALA A 235 10.65 -2.06 -15.26
CA ALA A 235 10.97 -1.23 -16.43
C ALA A 235 11.32 -2.04 -17.68
N THR A 236 11.43 -3.36 -17.59
CA THR A 236 11.84 -4.24 -18.70
C THR A 236 11.07 -5.55 -18.72
N ASN A 237 11.02 -6.21 -19.89
CA ASN A 237 10.45 -7.56 -20.00
C ASN A 237 11.17 -8.59 -19.09
N ALA A 238 12.45 -8.38 -18.81
CA ALA A 238 13.20 -9.24 -17.90
C ALA A 238 12.69 -9.11 -16.45
N HIS A 239 12.37 -7.89 -16.01
CA HIS A 239 11.78 -7.67 -14.68
C HIS A 239 10.40 -8.32 -14.55
N VAL A 240 9.56 -8.20 -15.59
CA VAL A 240 8.25 -8.87 -15.62
C VAL A 240 8.41 -10.39 -15.60
N ALA A 241 9.34 -10.94 -16.38
CA ALA A 241 9.60 -12.40 -16.39
C ALA A 241 10.10 -12.89 -15.02
N GLU A 242 10.92 -12.10 -14.33
CA GLU A 242 11.37 -12.38 -12.97
C GLU A 242 10.19 -12.37 -11.98
N ALA A 243 9.31 -11.38 -12.08
CA ALA A 243 8.12 -11.28 -11.23
C ALA A 243 7.17 -12.48 -11.45
N VAL A 244 6.98 -12.90 -12.71
CA VAL A 244 6.19 -14.11 -13.05
C VAL A 244 6.84 -15.37 -12.48
N ALA A 245 8.17 -15.51 -12.58
CA ALA A 245 8.88 -16.66 -12.01
C ALA A 245 8.75 -16.73 -10.48
N ASP A 246 8.69 -15.59 -9.79
CA ASP A 246 8.44 -15.48 -8.36
C ASP A 246 6.94 -15.57 -7.98
N GLN A 247 6.05 -15.83 -8.96
CA GLN A 247 4.60 -15.93 -8.78
C GLN A 247 3.97 -14.67 -8.16
N MET A 248 4.49 -13.50 -8.51
CA MET A 248 3.91 -12.23 -8.10
C MET A 248 2.57 -12.03 -8.81
N THR A 249 1.56 -11.61 -8.04
CA THR A 249 0.17 -11.46 -8.53
C THR A 249 -0.21 -10.01 -8.79
N VAL A 250 0.63 -9.07 -8.37
CA VAL A 250 0.48 -7.63 -8.57
C VAL A 250 1.77 -7.07 -9.17
N ALA A 251 1.63 -6.18 -10.16
CA ALA A 251 2.73 -5.50 -10.84
C ALA A 251 2.42 -4.01 -11.04
#